data_f74ceba373161509d2e6670be1a4eb48
#
_entry.id   f74ceba373161509d2e6670be1a4eb48
#
_cell.length_a   1.000
_cell.length_b   1.000
_cell.length_c   1.000
_cell.angle_alpha   90.00
_cell.angle_beta   90.00
_cell.angle_gamma   90.00
#
_symmetry.space_group_name_H-M   'P 1'
#
loop_
_entity.id
_entity.type
_entity.pdbx_description
1 polymer ?
#
loop_
_entity_poly.entity_id
_entity_poly.type
_entity_poly.pdbx_seq_one_letter_code
_entity_poly.pdbx_strand_id
1 'polypeptide(L)'
;MGEKSIPFDPKLNIIFNYSTVSSTHSNMMQFQIKFEDGSKETETYYSIGGGFIERKGSLNKSITKPEIPFPVQTASEMINWCESNNMTIAQISRENELQWKSLDQINSRIDKIWHVMLDSIFEGCTSPGILPGGLNVERRAAQMCSNLLGQSEFLSQDEWLNLIYKMPNEMESVTNWVSCFALAVNEVNASYGKIVTAPTNGAAG
;
A
#
# COMPACT_ATOMS: atom_id res chain seq x y z
N MET A 1 13.19 19.13 -18.00
CA MET A 1 13.11 18.05 -19.02
C MET A 1 11.67 18.01 -19.48
N GLY A 2 11.40 18.18 -20.78
CA GLY A 2 10.03 18.13 -21.31
C GLY A 2 9.48 16.71 -21.22
N GLU A 3 8.23 16.57 -20.81
CA GLU A 3 7.50 15.30 -20.87
C GLU A 3 7.33 14.92 -22.34
N LYS A 4 7.83 13.75 -22.72
CA LYS A 4 7.56 13.15 -24.02
C LYS A 4 6.38 12.21 -23.89
N SER A 5 5.32 12.46 -24.64
CA SER A 5 4.21 11.53 -24.80
C SER A 5 4.60 10.44 -25.78
N ILE A 6 4.42 9.17 -25.40
CA ILE A 6 4.63 8.01 -26.27
C ILE A 6 3.26 7.39 -26.56
N PRO A 7 2.95 7.03 -27.82
CA PRO A 7 1.74 6.28 -28.12
C PRO A 7 1.78 4.90 -27.47
N PHE A 8 0.76 4.56 -26.71
CA PHE A 8 0.66 3.27 -26.01
C PHE A 8 -0.77 2.72 -26.14
N ASP A 9 -0.91 1.57 -26.77
CA ASP A 9 -2.16 0.83 -26.82
C ASP A 9 -2.01 -0.46 -25.96
N PRO A 10 -2.74 -0.58 -24.85
CA PRO A 10 -2.63 -1.75 -23.98
C PRO A 10 -2.88 -3.08 -24.69
N LYS A 11 -3.74 -3.11 -25.71
CA LYS A 11 -4.06 -4.34 -26.46
C LYS A 11 -2.92 -4.79 -27.36
N LEU A 12 -2.09 -3.86 -27.82
CA LEU A 12 -0.99 -4.13 -28.73
C LEU A 12 0.37 -4.14 -28.02
N ASN A 13 0.52 -3.35 -26.97
CA ASN A 13 1.80 -3.11 -26.32
C ASN A 13 2.00 -3.91 -25.04
N ILE A 14 0.94 -4.52 -24.47
CA ILE A 14 1.08 -5.45 -23.34
C ILE A 14 1.03 -6.88 -23.85
N ILE A 15 2.11 -7.62 -23.64
CA ILE A 15 2.22 -9.03 -24.06
C ILE A 15 2.32 -9.89 -22.80
N PHE A 16 1.32 -10.76 -22.60
CA PHE A 16 1.36 -11.77 -21.57
C PHE A 16 2.10 -13.00 -22.08
N ASN A 17 3.23 -13.34 -21.47
CA ASN A 17 4.02 -14.51 -21.84
C ASN A 17 3.76 -15.64 -20.83
N TYR A 18 3.03 -16.65 -21.25
CA TYR A 18 2.67 -17.82 -20.44
C TYR A 18 3.62 -19.02 -20.62
N SER A 19 4.53 -18.95 -21.59
CA SER A 19 5.39 -20.07 -21.98
C SER A 19 6.82 -19.98 -21.41
N THR A 20 7.26 -18.82 -20.99
CA THR A 20 8.62 -18.60 -20.49
C THR A 20 8.61 -18.44 -19.00
N VAL A 21 9.24 -19.38 -18.29
CA VAL A 21 9.45 -19.26 -16.84
C VAL A 21 10.80 -18.59 -16.61
N SER A 22 10.81 -17.49 -15.87
CA SER A 22 12.05 -16.85 -15.44
C SER A 22 12.77 -17.72 -14.40
N SER A 23 14.05 -17.98 -14.62
CA SER A 23 14.88 -18.72 -13.65
C SER A 23 15.17 -17.94 -12.37
N THR A 24 14.96 -16.62 -12.38
CA THR A 24 15.24 -15.75 -11.21
C THR A 24 14.02 -15.58 -10.33
N HIS A 25 12.86 -15.26 -10.90
CA HIS A 25 11.61 -15.09 -10.17
C HIS A 25 10.42 -15.23 -11.14
N SER A 26 9.33 -15.85 -10.67
CA SER A 26 8.14 -16.12 -11.50
C SER A 26 7.42 -14.85 -11.95
N ASN A 27 7.40 -13.81 -11.10
CA ASN A 27 6.73 -12.54 -11.38
C ASN A 27 7.69 -11.55 -12.04
N MET A 28 7.96 -11.75 -13.32
CA MET A 28 8.85 -10.92 -14.12
C MET A 28 8.06 -9.97 -15.01
N MET A 29 8.50 -8.73 -15.10
CA MET A 29 8.01 -7.73 -16.05
C MET A 29 9.18 -7.14 -16.83
N GLN A 30 9.02 -7.04 -18.15
CA GLN A 30 10.00 -6.40 -19.03
C GLN A 30 9.37 -5.19 -19.71
N PHE A 31 10.08 -4.08 -19.67
CA PHE A 31 9.77 -2.88 -20.44
C PHE A 31 10.74 -2.80 -21.61
N GLN A 32 10.22 -2.68 -22.83
CA GLN A 32 11.04 -2.54 -24.03
C GLN A 32 10.68 -1.24 -24.72
N ILE A 33 11.68 -0.40 -24.95
CA ILE A 33 11.57 0.82 -25.76
C ILE A 33 12.28 0.57 -27.07
N LYS A 34 11.62 0.92 -28.18
CA LYS A 34 12.20 0.93 -29.51
C LYS A 34 12.36 2.37 -29.95
N PHE A 35 13.57 2.77 -30.29
CA PHE A 35 13.88 4.09 -30.78
C PHE A 35 13.69 4.21 -32.28
N GLU A 36 13.64 5.44 -32.79
CA GLU A 36 13.46 5.75 -34.25
C GLU A 36 14.60 5.21 -35.09
N ASP A 37 15.82 5.12 -34.55
CA ASP A 37 17.00 4.54 -35.22
C ASP A 37 16.98 3.01 -35.27
N GLY A 38 15.91 2.37 -34.74
CA GLY A 38 15.73 0.93 -34.68
C GLY A 38 16.40 0.25 -33.49
N SER A 39 17.16 0.98 -32.68
CA SER A 39 17.73 0.44 -31.44
C SER A 39 16.64 0.11 -30.43
N LYS A 40 16.93 -0.81 -29.51
CA LYS A 40 16.02 -1.24 -28.46
C LYS A 40 16.71 -1.20 -27.10
N GLU A 41 16.01 -0.73 -26.13
CA GLU A 41 16.40 -0.79 -24.73
C GLU A 41 15.40 -1.65 -23.95
N THR A 42 15.91 -2.51 -23.07
CA THR A 42 15.06 -3.44 -22.31
C THR A 42 15.43 -3.37 -20.83
N GLU A 43 14.45 -3.08 -20.02
CA GLU A 43 14.55 -3.10 -18.57
C GLU A 43 13.72 -4.25 -18.00
N THR A 44 14.28 -4.98 -17.04
CA THR A 44 13.61 -6.12 -16.43
C THR A 44 13.47 -5.90 -14.92
N TYR A 45 12.29 -6.13 -14.42
CA TYR A 45 11.93 -6.01 -13.02
C TYR A 45 11.26 -7.28 -12.53
N TYR A 46 11.43 -7.56 -11.24
CA TYR A 46 10.81 -8.69 -10.54
C TYR A 46 9.97 -8.17 -9.38
N SER A 47 8.71 -8.59 -9.29
CA SER A 47 7.93 -8.39 -8.08
C SER A 47 8.26 -9.52 -7.10
N ILE A 48 8.92 -9.17 -6.00
CA ILE A 48 9.41 -10.12 -5.00
C ILE A 48 8.49 -10.28 -3.79
N GLY A 49 7.30 -9.73 -3.88
CA GLY A 49 6.27 -9.75 -2.84
C GLY A 49 6.31 -8.50 -1.95
N GLY A 50 5.22 -8.29 -1.20
CA GLY A 50 5.10 -7.15 -0.29
C GLY A 50 5.17 -5.77 -0.92
N GLY A 51 4.90 -5.64 -2.23
CA GLY A 51 5.06 -4.40 -2.97
C GLY A 51 6.50 -4.06 -3.34
N PHE A 52 7.47 -4.91 -3.00
CA PHE A 52 8.86 -4.69 -3.36
C PHE A 52 9.15 -5.11 -4.81
N ILE A 53 9.97 -4.31 -5.47
CA ILE A 53 10.38 -4.51 -6.86
C ILE A 53 11.90 -4.52 -6.92
N GLU A 54 12.45 -5.51 -7.59
CA GLU A 54 13.87 -5.58 -7.89
C GLU A 54 14.14 -5.43 -9.38
N ARG A 55 15.12 -4.59 -9.74
CA ARG A 55 15.62 -4.47 -11.11
C ARG A 55 16.66 -5.55 -11.37
N LYS A 56 16.63 -6.17 -12.55
CA LYS A 56 17.65 -7.14 -12.98
C LYS A 56 19.05 -6.51 -12.91
N GLY A 57 19.94 -7.19 -12.21
CA GLY A 57 21.33 -6.70 -12.01
C GLY A 57 21.54 -5.84 -10.76
N SER A 58 20.48 -5.47 -10.02
CA SER A 58 20.63 -4.79 -8.74
C SER A 58 20.69 -5.75 -7.53
N LEU A 59 20.54 -7.03 -7.79
CA LEU A 59 20.50 -8.13 -6.79
C LEU A 59 21.74 -8.26 -5.89
N ASN A 60 22.81 -7.49 -6.14
CA ASN A 60 24.09 -7.63 -5.42
C ASN A 60 24.56 -6.38 -4.67
N LYS A 61 23.70 -5.40 -4.42
CA LYS A 61 24.07 -4.41 -3.40
C LYS A 61 23.70 -5.01 -2.04
N SER A 62 24.65 -5.69 -1.41
CA SER A 62 24.57 -5.99 0.01
C SER A 62 24.48 -4.65 0.74
N ILE A 63 23.28 -4.22 1.03
CA ILE A 63 23.06 -3.13 1.99
C ILE A 63 23.53 -3.74 3.31
N THR A 64 24.71 -3.31 3.78
CA THR A 64 25.14 -3.59 5.15
C THR A 64 24.07 -3.04 6.06
N LYS A 65 23.20 -3.93 6.55
CA LYS A 65 22.19 -3.53 7.54
C LYS A 65 22.96 -3.15 8.80
N PRO A 66 22.68 -1.98 9.39
CA PRO A 66 23.25 -1.63 10.68
C PRO A 66 22.85 -2.69 11.70
N GLU A 67 23.69 -2.89 12.68
CA GLU A 67 23.41 -3.74 13.81
C GLU A 67 22.30 -3.07 14.64
N ILE A 68 21.18 -3.78 14.84
CA ILE A 68 20.04 -3.26 15.60
C ILE A 68 20.14 -3.72 17.06
N PRO A 69 19.79 -2.86 18.03
CA PRO A 69 19.92 -3.18 19.46
C PRO A 69 18.99 -4.33 19.91
N PHE A 70 17.83 -4.48 19.25
CA PHE A 70 16.82 -5.47 19.60
C PHE A 70 16.46 -6.31 18.37
N PRO A 71 17.29 -7.29 17.96
CA PRO A 71 16.96 -8.17 16.84
C PRO A 71 15.77 -9.05 17.19
N VAL A 72 14.78 -9.12 16.28
CA VAL A 72 13.53 -9.86 16.45
C VAL A 72 13.24 -10.66 15.18
N GLN A 73 13.05 -11.97 15.35
CA GLN A 73 12.60 -12.88 14.29
C GLN A 73 11.30 -13.59 14.68
N THR A 74 10.99 -13.66 15.98
CA THR A 74 9.82 -14.33 16.52
C THR A 74 9.08 -13.45 17.53
N ALA A 75 7.78 -13.72 17.72
CA ALA A 75 6.99 -13.04 18.75
C ALA A 75 7.56 -13.24 20.17
N SER A 76 8.10 -14.42 20.45
CA SER A 76 8.70 -14.74 21.77
C SER A 76 9.93 -13.86 22.04
N GLU A 77 10.77 -13.62 21.05
CA GLU A 77 11.92 -12.71 21.17
C GLU A 77 11.46 -11.27 21.43
N MET A 78 10.42 -10.80 20.74
CA MET A 78 9.85 -9.48 20.98
C MET A 78 9.34 -9.34 22.41
N ILE A 79 8.61 -10.34 22.94
CA ILE A 79 8.12 -10.35 24.31
C ILE A 79 9.29 -10.32 25.28
N ASN A 80 10.31 -11.17 25.09
CA ASN A 80 11.49 -11.20 25.95
C ASN A 80 12.22 -9.86 25.99
N TRP A 81 12.35 -9.17 24.85
CA TRP A 81 12.94 -7.82 24.81
C TRP A 81 12.10 -6.80 25.58
N CYS A 82 10.78 -6.85 25.41
CA CYS A 82 9.86 -5.96 26.13
C CYS A 82 9.96 -6.16 27.67
N GLU A 83 9.92 -7.40 28.13
CA GLU A 83 9.97 -7.73 29.55
C GLU A 83 11.34 -7.40 30.17
N SER A 84 12.44 -7.81 29.51
CA SER A 84 13.79 -7.62 30.02
C SER A 84 14.19 -6.15 30.12
N ASN A 85 13.62 -5.27 29.29
CA ASN A 85 13.95 -3.85 29.24
C ASN A 85 12.82 -2.96 29.79
N ASN A 86 11.71 -3.53 30.23
CA ASN A 86 10.52 -2.81 30.66
C ASN A 86 10.05 -1.80 29.58
N MET A 87 10.04 -2.25 28.33
CA MET A 87 9.67 -1.44 27.15
C MET A 87 8.46 -2.02 26.45
N THR A 88 7.69 -1.16 25.80
CA THR A 88 6.62 -1.59 24.90
C THR A 88 7.17 -2.01 23.53
N ILE A 89 6.40 -2.79 22.77
CA ILE A 89 6.73 -3.16 21.36
C ILE A 89 7.03 -1.91 20.53
N ALA A 90 6.26 -0.84 20.72
CA ALA A 90 6.48 0.42 20.00
C ALA A 90 7.83 1.06 20.33
N GLN A 91 8.26 0.99 21.59
CA GLN A 91 9.58 1.50 22.01
C GLN A 91 10.71 0.65 21.43
N ILE A 92 10.63 -0.68 21.53
CA ILE A 92 11.61 -1.60 20.91
C ILE A 92 11.74 -1.32 19.39
N SER A 93 10.62 -1.23 18.70
CA SER A 93 10.60 -0.95 17.26
C SER A 93 11.22 0.41 16.94
N ARG A 94 10.92 1.43 17.74
CA ARG A 94 11.48 2.80 17.57
C ARG A 94 12.99 2.81 17.76
N GLU A 95 13.49 2.16 18.80
CA GLU A 95 14.94 2.08 19.06
C GLU A 95 15.68 1.37 17.90
N ASN A 96 15.09 0.33 17.32
CA ASN A 96 15.64 -0.31 16.14
C ASN A 96 15.66 0.65 14.93
N GLU A 97 14.58 1.39 14.68
CA GLU A 97 14.51 2.36 13.56
C GLU A 97 15.48 3.53 13.72
N LEU A 98 15.83 3.93 14.94
CA LEU A 98 16.79 5.00 15.22
C LEU A 98 18.21 4.67 14.72
N GLN A 99 18.52 3.41 14.39
CA GLN A 99 19.81 3.03 13.80
C GLN A 99 19.93 3.48 12.33
N TRP A 100 18.81 3.79 11.68
CA TRP A 100 18.79 4.22 10.26
C TRP A 100 18.33 5.65 10.05
N LYS A 101 17.59 6.21 11.00
CA LYS A 101 16.90 7.50 10.81
C LYS A 101 16.85 8.27 12.11
N SER A 102 16.80 9.61 12.00
CA SER A 102 16.47 10.45 13.15
C SER A 102 15.00 10.29 13.57
N LEU A 103 14.70 10.65 14.80
CA LEU A 103 13.33 10.61 15.33
C LEU A 103 12.35 11.40 14.47
N ASP A 104 12.75 12.58 13.99
CA ASP A 104 11.91 13.42 13.12
C ASP A 104 11.63 12.74 11.78
N GLN A 105 12.62 12.06 11.22
CA GLN A 105 12.43 11.28 9.99
C GLN A 105 11.49 10.09 10.19
N ILE A 106 11.57 9.42 11.35
CA ILE A 106 10.67 8.31 11.70
C ILE A 106 9.25 8.84 11.82
N ASN A 107 9.04 9.88 12.61
CA ASN A 107 7.72 10.48 12.82
C ASN A 107 7.11 10.96 11.49
N SER A 108 7.86 11.72 10.70
CA SER A 108 7.39 12.19 9.38
C SER A 108 6.99 11.06 8.44
N ARG A 109 7.66 9.90 8.51
CA ARG A 109 7.28 8.72 7.70
C ARG A 109 6.02 8.05 8.22
N ILE A 110 5.86 7.96 9.53
CA ILE A 110 4.64 7.42 10.14
C ILE A 110 3.45 8.31 9.77
N ASP A 111 3.60 9.64 9.91
CA ASP A 111 2.56 10.60 9.53
C ASP A 111 2.18 10.47 8.04
N LYS A 112 3.17 10.31 7.18
CA LYS A 112 2.92 10.10 5.75
C LYS A 112 2.13 8.81 5.48
N ILE A 113 2.45 7.71 6.18
CA ILE A 113 1.71 6.45 6.06
C ILE A 113 0.27 6.66 6.54
N TRP A 114 0.09 7.30 7.67
CA TRP A 114 -1.23 7.61 8.22
C TRP A 114 -2.09 8.44 7.27
N HIS A 115 -1.53 9.51 6.69
CA HIS A 115 -2.25 10.32 5.70
C HIS A 115 -2.67 9.50 4.47
N VAL A 116 -1.79 8.64 3.94
CA VAL A 116 -2.16 7.76 2.81
C VAL A 116 -3.27 6.78 3.20
N MET A 117 -3.29 6.28 4.43
CA MET A 117 -4.40 5.45 4.93
C MET A 117 -5.71 6.23 4.95
N LEU A 118 -5.70 7.43 5.52
CA LEU A 118 -6.89 8.29 5.57
C LEU A 118 -7.38 8.67 4.17
N ASP A 119 -6.46 9.08 3.28
CA ASP A 119 -6.79 9.44 1.90
C ASP A 119 -7.48 8.28 1.18
N SER A 120 -6.95 7.07 1.31
CA SER A 120 -7.53 5.89 0.66
C SER A 120 -8.92 5.52 1.21
N ILE A 121 -9.14 5.66 2.52
CA ILE A 121 -10.46 5.44 3.11
C ILE A 121 -11.45 6.50 2.63
N PHE A 122 -11.06 7.77 2.67
CA PHE A 122 -11.89 8.88 2.22
C PHE A 122 -12.24 8.76 0.74
N GLU A 123 -11.27 8.49 -0.12
CA GLU A 123 -11.49 8.24 -1.55
C GLU A 123 -12.51 7.12 -1.77
N GLY A 124 -12.37 5.98 -1.09
CA GLY A 124 -13.32 4.88 -1.22
C GLY A 124 -14.72 5.21 -0.70
N CYS A 125 -14.80 5.95 0.42
CA CYS A 125 -16.07 6.39 1.00
C CYS A 125 -16.80 7.47 0.19
N THR A 126 -16.12 8.14 -0.74
CA THR A 126 -16.69 9.24 -1.54
C THR A 126 -16.75 8.96 -3.02
N SER A 127 -16.26 7.81 -3.49
CA SER A 127 -16.22 7.44 -4.90
C SER A 127 -17.30 6.40 -5.24
N PRO A 128 -18.46 6.79 -5.80
CA PRO A 128 -19.46 5.86 -6.33
C PRO A 128 -19.06 5.31 -7.69
N GLY A 129 -19.84 4.40 -8.24
CA GLY A 129 -19.73 3.90 -9.61
C GLY A 129 -19.33 2.43 -9.71
N ILE A 130 -18.70 2.07 -10.81
CA ILE A 130 -18.33 0.68 -11.15
C ILE A 130 -16.83 0.52 -11.09
N LEU A 131 -16.38 -0.58 -10.50
CA LEU A 131 -14.95 -0.94 -10.46
C LEU A 131 -14.44 -1.30 -11.87
N PRO A 132 -13.19 -0.97 -12.21
CA PRO A 132 -12.59 -1.38 -13.47
C PRO A 132 -12.43 -2.91 -13.54
N GLY A 133 -12.31 -3.48 -14.76
CA GLY A 133 -12.01 -4.91 -14.96
C GLY A 133 -13.10 -5.73 -15.65
N GLY A 134 -14.17 -5.11 -16.15
CA GLY A 134 -15.15 -5.77 -17.03
C GLY A 134 -16.19 -6.67 -16.35
N LEU A 135 -16.13 -6.85 -15.03
CA LEU A 135 -17.12 -7.61 -14.25
C LEU A 135 -18.34 -6.79 -13.81
N ASN A 136 -18.34 -5.47 -14.08
CA ASN A 136 -19.38 -4.52 -13.69
C ASN A 136 -19.71 -4.54 -12.19
N VAL A 137 -18.69 -4.69 -11.34
CA VAL A 137 -18.85 -4.68 -9.88
C VAL A 137 -19.13 -3.26 -9.42
N GLU A 138 -20.27 -3.04 -8.80
CA GLU A 138 -20.62 -1.75 -8.20
C GLU A 138 -19.82 -1.46 -6.93
N ARG A 139 -19.41 -0.21 -6.77
CA ARG A 139 -18.80 0.28 -5.53
C ARG A 139 -19.89 0.41 -4.46
N ARG A 140 -19.62 -0.10 -3.27
CA ARG A 140 -20.56 -0.15 -2.15
C ARG A 140 -20.14 0.72 -0.97
N ALA A 141 -18.85 1.03 -0.86
CA ALA A 141 -18.33 1.77 0.28
C ALA A 141 -18.92 3.17 0.39
N ALA A 142 -19.06 3.90 -0.73
CA ALA A 142 -19.66 5.24 -0.75
C ALA A 142 -21.11 5.23 -0.27
N GLN A 143 -21.91 4.26 -0.73
CA GLN A 143 -23.30 4.12 -0.29
C GLN A 143 -23.38 3.74 1.19
N MET A 144 -22.52 2.84 1.67
CA MET A 144 -22.47 2.44 3.07
C MET A 144 -22.08 3.62 3.96
N CYS A 145 -21.05 4.39 3.59
CA CYS A 145 -20.64 5.59 4.28
C CYS A 145 -21.77 6.64 4.36
N SER A 146 -22.45 6.88 3.23
CA SER A 146 -23.59 7.79 3.16
C SER A 146 -24.74 7.37 4.09
N ASN A 147 -25.04 6.08 4.15
CA ASN A 147 -26.08 5.56 5.04
C ASN A 147 -25.68 5.73 6.52
N LEU A 148 -24.41 5.56 6.87
CA LEU A 148 -23.93 5.72 8.24
C LEU A 148 -23.90 7.18 8.70
N LEU A 149 -23.56 8.12 7.81
CA LEU A 149 -23.47 9.55 8.12
C LEU A 149 -24.77 10.31 7.86
N GLY A 150 -25.69 9.73 7.10
CA GLY A 150 -26.92 10.42 6.66
C GLY A 150 -26.70 11.48 5.56
N GLN A 151 -25.49 11.53 4.99
CA GLN A 151 -25.14 12.44 3.88
C GLN A 151 -24.06 11.83 2.98
N SER A 152 -23.99 12.29 1.72
CA SER A 152 -23.08 11.76 0.69
C SER A 152 -22.04 12.76 0.20
N GLU A 153 -22.20 14.04 0.55
CA GLU A 153 -21.31 15.11 0.09
C GLU A 153 -20.58 15.72 1.28
N PHE A 154 -19.29 15.95 1.12
CA PHE A 154 -18.41 16.53 2.14
C PHE A 154 -17.56 17.61 1.50
N LEU A 155 -17.40 18.75 2.19
CA LEU A 155 -16.56 19.86 1.73
C LEU A 155 -15.07 19.53 1.80
N SER A 156 -14.68 18.64 2.72
CA SER A 156 -13.30 18.22 2.95
C SER A 156 -13.22 16.89 3.69
N GLN A 157 -12.04 16.29 3.66
CA GLN A 157 -11.72 15.11 4.47
C GLN A 157 -11.83 15.40 5.98
N ASP A 158 -11.46 16.61 6.40
CA ASP A 158 -11.56 17.02 7.81
C ASP A 158 -13.01 17.09 8.29
N GLU A 159 -13.91 17.60 7.46
CA GLU A 159 -15.35 17.61 7.77
C GLU A 159 -15.87 16.16 7.92
N TRP A 160 -15.53 15.30 6.96
CA TRP A 160 -15.90 13.90 6.98
C TRP A 160 -15.39 13.19 8.25
N LEU A 161 -14.13 13.37 8.63
CA LEU A 161 -13.56 12.83 9.87
C LEU A 161 -14.27 13.35 11.12
N ASN A 162 -14.57 14.66 11.16
CA ASN A 162 -15.29 15.26 12.29
C ASN A 162 -16.69 14.71 12.48
N LEU A 163 -17.37 14.33 11.40
CA LEU A 163 -18.67 13.67 11.48
C LEU A 163 -18.52 12.25 12.06
N ILE A 164 -17.54 11.49 11.61
CA ILE A 164 -17.28 10.14 12.12
C ILE A 164 -16.95 10.17 13.63
N TYR A 165 -16.10 11.10 14.07
CA TYR A 165 -15.73 11.22 15.49
C TYR A 165 -16.91 11.58 16.41
N LYS A 166 -18.01 12.10 15.88
CA LYS A 166 -19.23 12.41 16.62
C LYS A 166 -20.21 11.23 16.69
N MET A 167 -19.93 10.14 15.93
CA MET A 167 -20.80 8.98 15.93
C MET A 167 -20.72 8.19 17.25
N PRO A 168 -21.83 7.53 17.66
CA PRO A 168 -21.83 6.68 18.85
C PRO A 168 -20.82 5.54 18.76
N ASN A 169 -20.13 5.24 19.86
CA ASN A 169 -19.20 4.12 19.99
C ASN A 169 -19.88 2.82 20.43
N GLU A 170 -21.04 2.53 19.87
CA GLU A 170 -21.73 1.26 20.09
C GLU A 170 -21.12 0.17 19.21
N MET A 171 -21.14 -1.08 19.68
CA MET A 171 -20.51 -2.20 18.98
C MET A 171 -21.00 -2.34 17.54
N GLU A 172 -22.29 -2.16 17.30
CA GLU A 172 -22.89 -2.23 15.96
C GLU A 172 -22.35 -1.11 15.06
N SER A 173 -22.29 0.12 15.57
CA SER A 173 -21.73 1.27 14.85
C SER A 173 -20.25 1.03 14.48
N VAL A 174 -19.46 0.58 15.44
CA VAL A 174 -18.02 0.28 15.22
C VAL A 174 -17.85 -0.81 14.15
N THR A 175 -18.63 -1.89 14.23
CA THR A 175 -18.56 -2.99 13.26
C THR A 175 -18.92 -2.52 11.84
N ASN A 176 -19.94 -1.70 11.71
CA ASN A 176 -20.36 -1.13 10.44
C ASN A 176 -19.27 -0.21 9.85
N TRP A 177 -18.62 0.63 10.67
CA TRP A 177 -17.54 1.48 10.23
C TRP A 177 -16.28 0.69 9.81
N VAL A 178 -15.90 -0.33 10.58
CA VAL A 178 -14.78 -1.22 10.20
C VAL A 178 -15.05 -1.87 8.85
N SER A 179 -16.27 -2.38 8.64
CA SER A 179 -16.67 -3.00 7.37
C SER A 179 -16.66 -1.99 6.23
N CYS A 180 -17.14 -0.76 6.45
CA CYS A 180 -17.15 0.32 5.47
C CYS A 180 -15.72 0.70 5.05
N PHE A 181 -14.82 0.89 6.01
CA PHE A 181 -13.43 1.27 5.74
C PHE A 181 -12.65 0.16 5.04
N ALA A 182 -12.84 -1.10 5.45
CA ALA A 182 -12.23 -2.24 4.77
C ALA A 182 -12.67 -2.32 3.31
N LEU A 183 -13.97 -2.13 3.05
CA LEU A 183 -14.53 -2.11 1.71
C LEU A 183 -14.00 -0.91 0.90
N ALA A 184 -13.93 0.28 1.50
CA ALA A 184 -13.42 1.49 0.86
C ALA A 184 -11.98 1.30 0.36
N VAL A 185 -11.08 0.83 1.21
CA VAL A 185 -9.68 0.58 0.84
C VAL A 185 -9.56 -0.52 -0.23
N ASN A 186 -10.39 -1.58 -0.14
CA ASN A 186 -10.41 -2.64 -1.15
C ASN A 186 -10.87 -2.12 -2.52
N GLU A 187 -11.86 -1.27 -2.57
CA GLU A 187 -12.37 -0.66 -3.81
C GLU A 187 -11.36 0.32 -4.42
N VAL A 188 -10.65 1.09 -3.60
CA VAL A 188 -9.54 1.96 -4.06
C VAL A 188 -8.41 1.11 -4.64
N ASN A 189 -8.01 0.03 -3.96
CA ASN A 189 -7.01 -0.90 -4.47
C ASN A 189 -7.43 -1.52 -5.82
N ALA A 190 -8.67 -1.97 -5.94
CA ALA A 190 -9.20 -2.54 -7.17
C ALA A 190 -9.29 -1.53 -8.32
N SER A 191 -9.23 -0.24 -8.02
CA SER A 191 -9.26 0.86 -9.00
C SER A 191 -7.89 1.46 -9.29
N TYR A 192 -6.82 0.77 -8.92
CA TYR A 192 -5.43 1.23 -9.07
C TYR A 192 -5.10 2.47 -8.25
N GLY A 193 -5.90 2.79 -7.24
CA GLY A 193 -5.65 3.87 -6.30
C GLY A 193 -4.48 3.57 -5.37
N LYS A 194 -4.01 4.60 -4.69
CA LYS A 194 -2.87 4.49 -3.78
C LYS A 194 -3.34 4.02 -2.41
N ILE A 195 -2.82 2.87 -1.97
CA ILE A 195 -3.06 2.31 -0.64
C ILE A 195 -1.76 2.04 0.11
N VAL A 196 -1.83 1.90 1.42
CA VAL A 196 -0.73 1.35 2.22
C VAL A 196 -0.81 -0.16 2.17
N THR A 197 0.31 -0.81 1.84
CA THR A 197 0.42 -2.27 1.82
C THR A 197 1.46 -2.74 2.83
N ALA A 198 1.24 -3.92 3.38
CA ALA A 198 2.23 -4.63 4.18
C ALA A 198 2.47 -6.03 3.58
N PRO A 199 3.69 -6.58 3.68
CA PRO A 199 4.04 -7.87 3.09
C PRO A 199 3.13 -9.04 3.51
N THR A 200 2.51 -8.93 4.68
CA THR A 200 1.76 -10.00 5.33
C THR A 200 0.31 -9.63 5.62
N ASN A 201 -0.24 -8.59 5.00
CA ASN A 201 -1.60 -8.13 5.30
C ASN A 201 -2.65 -9.26 5.25
N GLY A 202 -2.57 -10.15 4.26
CA GLY A 202 -3.49 -11.26 4.13
C GLY A 202 -3.32 -12.37 5.19
N ALA A 203 -2.15 -12.47 5.80
CA ALA A 203 -1.82 -13.50 6.79
C ALA A 203 -1.89 -13.00 8.24
N ALA A 204 -1.84 -11.68 8.43
CA ALA A 204 -1.83 -11.04 9.74
C ALA A 204 -3.19 -10.43 10.15
N GLY A 205 -4.18 -10.54 9.26
CA GLY A 205 -5.55 -10.05 9.48
C GLY A 205 -6.41 -10.95 10.34
#